data_bc14d2b1ec32e965f6d816d0917995e3
#
_entry.id   bc14d2b1ec32e965f6d816d0917995e3
#
_cell.length_a   1.000
_cell.length_b   1.000
_cell.length_c   1.000
_cell.angle_alpha   90.00
_cell.angle_beta   90.00
_cell.angle_gamma   90.00
#
_symmetry.space_group_name_H-M   'P 1'
#
loop_
_entity.id
_entity.type
_entity.pdbx_description
1 polymer ?
#
loop_
_entity_poly.entity_id
_entity_poly.type
_entity_poly.pdbx_seq_one_letter_code
_entity_poly.pdbx_strand_id
1 'polypeptide(L)'
;MPSGSITTAILDTPLGPLSLLAHGEALVGAGVTGDPGELHARLRRSLSQLPLAPAELPWLVKPLRDYFDGDLTALDGLPVHQPATGSRERLWAQMRAVRPGTTISYTDLAVRAGLPRTAARAAGAACAANLIAPVVPCHRVLRSDGSLGGYYYGLACKRWLLRHEGAA
;
A
#
# COMPACT_ATOMS: atom_id res chain seq x y z
N MET A 1 23.10 -3.30 -8.78
CA MET A 1 23.28 -2.28 -7.72
C MET A 1 22.23 -1.18 -7.89
N PRO A 2 21.38 -0.97 -6.91
CA PRO A 2 20.55 0.24 -6.95
C PRO A 2 21.47 1.47 -6.86
N SER A 3 21.26 2.40 -7.74
CA SER A 3 22.02 3.64 -7.79
C SER A 3 21.08 4.83 -7.61
N GLY A 4 21.65 5.97 -7.26
CA GLY A 4 20.91 7.20 -7.11
C GLY A 4 20.36 7.39 -5.71
N SER A 5 19.18 7.99 -5.63
CA SER A 5 18.50 8.32 -4.38
C SER A 5 17.07 7.81 -4.40
N ILE A 6 16.48 7.71 -3.22
CA ILE A 6 15.04 7.58 -3.07
C ILE A 6 14.47 9.00 -3.10
N THR A 7 13.64 9.27 -4.08
CA THR A 7 12.96 10.57 -4.17
C THR A 7 11.68 10.56 -3.35
N THR A 8 11.37 11.67 -2.71
CA THR A 8 10.23 11.76 -1.80
C THR A 8 9.42 13.03 -2.02
N ALA A 9 8.11 12.89 -1.92
CA ALA A 9 7.15 13.98 -1.86
C ALA A 9 6.14 13.69 -0.75
N ILE A 10 5.51 14.74 -0.23
CA ILE A 10 4.45 14.63 0.77
C ILE A 10 3.19 15.24 0.18
N LEU A 11 2.10 14.50 0.24
CA LEU A 11 0.79 14.92 -0.26
C LEU A 11 -0.16 15.08 0.92
N ASP A 12 -0.84 16.21 1.02
CA ASP A 12 -1.92 16.39 1.99
C ASP A 12 -3.16 15.63 1.53
N THR A 13 -3.72 14.82 2.43
CA THR A 13 -4.91 14.01 2.14
C THR A 13 -5.91 14.12 3.28
N PRO A 14 -7.16 13.67 3.09
CA PRO A 14 -8.13 13.58 4.19
C PRO A 14 -7.68 12.69 5.36
N LEU A 15 -6.70 11.82 5.15
CA LEU A 15 -6.12 10.98 6.19
C LEU A 15 -4.96 11.65 6.92
N GLY A 16 -4.55 12.83 6.48
CA GLY A 16 -3.34 13.51 6.92
C GLY A 16 -2.23 13.45 5.87
N PRO A 17 -0.99 13.84 6.23
CA PRO A 17 0.12 13.79 5.29
C PRO A 17 0.38 12.36 4.81
N LEU A 18 0.52 12.19 3.50
CA LEU A 18 0.92 10.94 2.88
C LEU A 18 2.31 11.12 2.30
N SER A 19 3.29 10.41 2.85
CA SER A 19 4.65 10.40 2.31
C SER A 19 4.77 9.39 1.18
N LEU A 20 5.44 9.80 0.10
CA LEU A 20 5.66 8.98 -1.09
C LEU A 20 7.16 8.80 -1.28
N LEU A 21 7.58 7.58 -1.55
CA LEU A 21 8.97 7.24 -1.84
C LEU A 21 9.03 6.55 -3.20
N ALA A 22 9.87 7.08 -4.09
CA ALA A 22 10.07 6.50 -5.41
C ALA A 22 11.55 6.18 -5.64
N HIS A 23 11.79 5.12 -6.39
CA HIS A 23 13.12 4.78 -6.88
C HIS A 23 13.01 4.55 -8.40
N GLY A 24 13.66 5.42 -9.17
CA GLY A 24 13.47 5.43 -10.61
C GLY A 24 12.00 5.71 -10.97
N GLU A 25 11.42 4.85 -11.77
CA GLU A 25 10.05 4.99 -12.26
C GLU A 25 9.05 4.12 -11.48
N ALA A 26 9.39 3.72 -10.26
CA ALA A 26 8.52 2.89 -9.43
C ALA A 26 8.31 3.49 -8.05
N LEU A 27 7.10 3.33 -7.54
CA LEU A 27 6.76 3.64 -6.16
C LEU A 27 7.27 2.51 -5.27
N VAL A 28 8.09 2.85 -4.27
CA VAL A 28 8.66 1.87 -3.35
C VAL A 28 8.12 2.02 -1.92
N GLY A 29 7.49 3.14 -1.63
CA GLY A 29 6.85 3.38 -0.33
C GLY A 29 5.78 4.44 -0.42
N ALA A 30 4.71 4.25 0.33
CA ALA A 30 3.66 5.24 0.55
C ALA A 30 3.01 4.95 1.89
N GLY A 31 2.81 5.98 2.71
CA GLY A 31 2.22 5.79 4.02
C GLY A 31 1.74 7.07 4.67
N VAL A 32 0.78 6.93 5.58
CA VAL A 32 0.15 8.06 6.27
C VAL A 32 1.09 8.53 7.40
N THR A 33 2.08 9.28 7.01
CA THR A 33 3.04 9.91 7.91
C THR A 33 3.55 11.20 7.26
N GLY A 34 3.83 12.22 8.08
CA GLY A 34 4.48 13.44 7.64
C GLY A 34 6.01 13.32 7.63
N ASP A 35 6.55 12.19 8.05
CA ASP A 35 7.99 11.93 8.08
C ASP A 35 8.37 10.82 7.11
N PRO A 36 8.84 11.15 5.90
CA PRO A 36 9.26 10.13 4.95
C PRO A 36 10.43 9.28 5.47
N GLY A 37 11.20 9.76 6.43
CA GLY A 37 12.28 8.99 7.06
C GLY A 37 11.78 7.75 7.80
N GLU A 38 10.61 7.82 8.43
CA GLU A 38 9.99 6.65 9.09
C GLU A 38 9.75 5.53 8.08
N LEU A 39 9.19 5.87 6.93
CA LEU A 39 8.88 4.92 5.88
C LEU A 39 10.16 4.40 5.21
N HIS A 40 11.11 5.31 4.95
CA HIS A 40 12.40 4.98 4.36
C HIS A 40 13.17 3.95 5.20
N ALA A 41 13.16 4.10 6.52
CA ALA A 41 13.84 3.17 7.43
C ALA A 41 13.27 1.75 7.38
N ARG A 42 12.03 1.58 6.94
CA ARG A 42 11.36 0.28 6.83
C ARG A 42 11.59 -0.41 5.49
N LEU A 43 12.16 0.27 4.51
CA LEU A 43 12.45 -0.33 3.21
C LEU A 43 13.52 -1.41 3.35
N ARG A 44 13.59 -2.29 2.35
CA ARG A 44 14.70 -3.26 2.28
C ARG A 44 16.03 -2.52 2.32
N ARG A 45 17.04 -3.20 2.89
CA ARG A 45 18.38 -2.60 3.05
C ARG A 45 18.94 -2.03 1.75
N SER A 46 18.74 -2.71 0.63
CA SER A 46 19.22 -2.22 -0.68
C SER A 46 18.64 -0.87 -1.07
N LEU A 47 17.49 -0.49 -0.54
CA LEU A 47 16.85 0.80 -0.77
C LEU A 47 17.04 1.75 0.42
N SER A 48 16.93 1.24 1.66
CA SER A 48 17.03 2.09 2.85
C SER A 48 18.42 2.70 3.04
N GLN A 49 19.44 2.14 2.45
CA GLN A 49 20.80 2.73 2.48
C GLN A 49 21.01 3.83 1.43
N LEU A 50 20.08 4.00 0.49
CA LEU A 50 20.15 5.11 -0.47
C LEU A 50 19.66 6.40 0.20
N PRO A 51 20.24 7.57 -0.13
CA PRO A 51 19.78 8.82 0.47
C PRO A 51 18.38 9.20 0.01
N LEU A 52 17.64 9.90 0.88
CA LEU A 52 16.40 10.56 0.53
C LEU A 52 16.69 11.91 -0.14
N ALA A 53 15.97 12.21 -1.22
CA ALA A 53 16.03 13.50 -1.89
C ALA A 53 14.62 13.99 -2.20
N PRO A 54 14.26 15.22 -1.82
CA PRO A 54 12.94 15.77 -2.16
C PRO A 54 12.76 15.88 -3.68
N ALA A 55 11.54 15.62 -4.14
CA ALA A 55 11.16 15.78 -5.54
C ALA A 55 9.65 16.04 -5.60
N GLU A 56 9.16 16.55 -6.72
CA GLU A 56 7.73 16.84 -6.86
C GLU A 56 6.90 15.59 -7.17
N LEU A 57 7.43 14.65 -7.93
CA LEU A 57 6.82 13.38 -8.28
C LEU A 57 5.39 13.53 -8.85
N PRO A 58 5.17 14.36 -9.88
CA PRO A 58 3.81 14.61 -10.38
C PRO A 58 3.12 13.35 -10.90
N TRP A 59 3.87 12.39 -11.41
CA TRP A 59 3.33 11.13 -11.91
C TRP A 59 2.75 10.23 -10.81
N LEU A 60 3.09 10.50 -9.54
CA LEU A 60 2.51 9.84 -8.35
C LEU A 60 1.48 10.74 -7.68
N VAL A 61 1.80 12.02 -7.52
CA VAL A 61 0.95 12.97 -6.80
C VAL A 61 -0.39 13.17 -7.50
N LYS A 62 -0.39 13.30 -8.83
CA LYS A 62 -1.64 13.50 -9.57
C LYS A 62 -2.62 12.31 -9.44
N PRO A 63 -2.22 11.06 -9.71
CA PRO A 63 -3.14 9.94 -9.53
C PRO A 63 -3.65 9.79 -8.08
N LEU A 64 -2.82 10.07 -7.10
CA LEU A 64 -3.24 10.00 -5.70
C LEU A 64 -4.25 11.09 -5.35
N ARG A 65 -4.04 12.32 -5.83
CA ARG A 65 -5.04 13.38 -5.67
C ARG A 65 -6.35 13.01 -6.33
N ASP A 66 -6.29 12.50 -7.55
CA ASP A 66 -7.48 12.06 -8.28
C ASP A 66 -8.25 10.98 -7.51
N TYR A 67 -7.52 10.03 -6.92
CA TYR A 67 -8.12 8.99 -6.08
C TYR A 67 -8.85 9.57 -4.86
N PHE A 68 -8.20 10.46 -4.12
CA PHE A 68 -8.83 11.07 -2.95
C PHE A 68 -9.97 12.01 -3.33
N ASP A 69 -9.99 12.54 -4.54
CA ASP A 69 -11.06 13.35 -5.09
C ASP A 69 -12.21 12.52 -5.68
N GLY A 70 -12.10 11.19 -5.69
CA GLY A 70 -13.20 10.30 -6.06
C GLY A 70 -12.97 9.46 -7.32
N ASP A 71 -11.86 9.63 -8.03
CA ASP A 71 -11.50 8.73 -9.14
C ASP A 71 -10.84 7.45 -8.57
N LEU A 72 -11.67 6.49 -8.25
CA LEU A 72 -11.24 5.28 -7.53
C LEU A 72 -10.32 4.37 -8.37
N THR A 73 -10.28 4.54 -9.69
CA THR A 73 -9.41 3.77 -10.56
C THR A 73 -8.10 4.49 -10.89
N ALA A 74 -7.89 5.69 -10.36
CA ALA A 74 -6.71 6.50 -10.65
C ALA A 74 -5.39 5.83 -10.26
N LEU A 75 -5.41 4.92 -9.29
CA LEU A 75 -4.22 4.21 -8.82
C LEU A 75 -3.91 2.95 -9.63
N ASP A 76 -4.81 2.53 -10.51
CA ASP A 76 -4.60 1.35 -11.35
C ASP A 76 -3.41 1.60 -12.27
N GLY A 77 -2.55 0.60 -12.39
CA GLY A 77 -1.40 0.70 -13.27
C GLY A 77 -0.22 1.52 -12.75
N LEU A 78 -0.30 2.13 -11.56
CA LEU A 78 0.89 2.76 -10.98
C LEU A 78 1.98 1.72 -10.77
N PRO A 79 3.19 1.93 -11.31
CA PRO A 79 4.26 0.97 -11.11
C PRO A 79 4.73 0.98 -9.66
N VAL A 80 4.71 -0.20 -9.04
CA VAL A 80 5.17 -0.41 -7.67
C VAL A 80 6.31 -1.41 -7.66
N HIS A 81 7.23 -1.25 -6.72
CA HIS A 81 8.33 -2.19 -6.52
C HIS A 81 8.44 -2.47 -5.03
N GLN A 82 8.00 -3.65 -4.63
CA GLN A 82 8.01 -4.09 -3.24
C GLN A 82 8.50 -5.55 -3.21
N PRO A 83 9.80 -5.78 -3.44
CA PRO A 83 10.31 -7.15 -3.51
C PRO A 83 10.30 -7.83 -2.16
N ALA A 84 9.93 -9.10 -2.15
CA ALA A 84 9.91 -9.94 -0.96
C ALA A 84 10.17 -11.39 -1.33
N THR A 85 10.41 -12.22 -0.32
CA THR A 85 10.57 -13.66 -0.48
C THR A 85 9.28 -14.41 -0.12
N GLY A 86 9.18 -15.65 -0.55
CA GLY A 86 8.03 -16.50 -0.26
C GLY A 86 6.78 -16.06 -1.00
N SER A 87 5.64 -16.11 -0.30
CA SER A 87 4.33 -15.85 -0.86
C SER A 87 3.93 -14.37 -0.85
N ARG A 88 4.74 -13.52 -0.24
CA ARG A 88 4.35 -12.14 0.07
C ARG A 88 4.07 -11.30 -1.18
N GLU A 89 4.90 -11.42 -2.21
CA GLU A 89 4.67 -10.71 -3.48
C GLU A 89 3.38 -11.16 -4.16
N ARG A 90 3.07 -12.45 -4.12
CA ARG A 90 1.82 -12.98 -4.67
C ARG A 90 0.61 -12.45 -3.93
N LEU A 91 0.71 -12.35 -2.59
CA LEU A 91 -0.36 -11.79 -1.76
C LEU A 91 -0.61 -10.33 -2.11
N TRP A 92 0.44 -9.52 -2.24
CA TRP A 92 0.30 -8.12 -2.64
C TRP A 92 -0.27 -7.96 -4.04
N ALA A 93 0.13 -8.81 -4.99
CA ALA A 93 -0.42 -8.80 -6.34
C ALA A 93 -1.93 -9.10 -6.33
N GLN A 94 -2.37 -10.05 -5.51
CA GLN A 94 -3.79 -10.38 -5.37
C GLN A 94 -4.56 -9.26 -4.66
N MET A 95 -3.95 -8.56 -3.69
CA MET A 95 -4.58 -7.37 -3.10
C MET A 95 -4.88 -6.31 -4.16
N ARG A 96 -3.93 -6.06 -5.08
CA ARG A 96 -4.13 -5.07 -6.15
C ARG A 96 -5.23 -5.50 -7.14
N ALA A 97 -5.51 -6.78 -7.23
CA ALA A 97 -6.60 -7.28 -8.07
C ALA A 97 -7.97 -7.09 -7.43
N VAL A 98 -8.06 -6.79 -6.14
CA VAL A 98 -9.31 -6.48 -5.45
C VAL A 98 -9.73 -5.06 -5.82
N ARG A 99 -10.87 -4.93 -6.48
CA ARG A 99 -11.33 -3.64 -7.01
C ARG A 99 -11.83 -2.72 -5.88
N PRO A 100 -11.70 -1.39 -6.06
CA PRO A 100 -12.32 -0.44 -5.12
C PRO A 100 -13.82 -0.71 -4.98
N GLY A 101 -14.34 -0.57 -3.77
CA GLY A 101 -15.74 -0.86 -3.48
C GLY A 101 -16.03 -2.32 -3.18
N THR A 102 -15.02 -3.19 -3.27
CA THR A 102 -15.12 -4.60 -2.90
C THR A 102 -14.10 -4.93 -1.81
N THR A 103 -14.31 -6.04 -1.12
CA THR A 103 -13.43 -6.53 -0.07
C THR A 103 -13.15 -8.01 -0.25
N ILE A 104 -12.12 -8.51 0.41
CA ILE A 104 -11.76 -9.92 0.41
C ILE A 104 -11.37 -10.32 1.83
N SER A 105 -11.66 -11.55 2.23
CA SER A 105 -11.18 -12.06 3.52
C SER A 105 -9.70 -12.44 3.45
N TYR A 106 -9.04 -12.46 4.61
CA TYR A 106 -7.66 -12.95 4.70
C TYR A 106 -7.54 -14.38 4.16
N THR A 107 -8.53 -15.22 4.45
CA THR A 107 -8.58 -16.62 3.97
C THR A 107 -8.67 -16.68 2.44
N ASP A 108 -9.60 -15.93 1.85
CA ASP A 108 -9.80 -15.94 0.39
C ASP A 108 -8.60 -15.30 -0.33
N LEU A 109 -7.98 -14.30 0.26
CA LEU A 109 -6.75 -13.72 -0.28
C LEU A 109 -5.63 -14.76 -0.33
N ALA A 110 -5.45 -15.53 0.74
CA ALA A 110 -4.46 -16.61 0.78
C ALA A 110 -4.72 -17.63 -0.34
N VAL A 111 -5.96 -18.05 -0.51
CA VAL A 111 -6.34 -19.02 -1.56
C VAL A 111 -6.05 -18.45 -2.96
N ARG A 112 -6.41 -17.20 -3.21
CA ARG A 112 -6.11 -16.55 -4.51
C ARG A 112 -4.61 -16.46 -4.78
N ALA A 113 -3.80 -16.36 -3.75
CA ALA A 113 -2.33 -16.34 -3.89
C ALA A 113 -1.72 -17.75 -4.00
N GLY A 114 -2.54 -18.79 -4.10
CA GLY A 114 -2.08 -20.17 -4.23
C GLY A 114 -1.70 -20.83 -2.91
N LEU A 115 -2.15 -20.28 -1.78
CA LEU A 115 -1.90 -20.82 -0.45
C LEU A 115 -3.11 -21.59 0.07
N PRO A 116 -2.94 -22.49 1.06
CA PRO A 116 -4.08 -23.16 1.67
C PRO A 116 -4.93 -22.20 2.49
N ARG A 117 -6.19 -22.56 2.73
CA ARG A 117 -7.13 -21.78 3.54
C ARG A 117 -6.60 -21.53 4.95
N THR A 118 -5.75 -22.40 5.46
CA THR A 118 -5.12 -22.27 6.78
C THR A 118 -4.06 -21.18 6.83
N ALA A 119 -3.71 -20.57 5.70
CA ALA A 119 -2.67 -19.55 5.59
C ALA A 119 -3.18 -18.11 5.77
N ALA A 120 -4.33 -17.91 6.43
CA ALA A 120 -4.86 -16.57 6.70
C ALA A 120 -3.86 -15.68 7.48
N ARG A 121 -3.03 -16.28 8.34
CA ARG A 121 -1.96 -15.56 9.05
C ARG A 121 -0.91 -15.01 8.10
N ALA A 122 -0.54 -15.75 7.06
CA ALA A 122 0.39 -15.27 6.04
C ALA A 122 -0.18 -14.06 5.29
N ALA A 123 -1.48 -14.08 5.00
CA ALA A 123 -2.17 -12.95 4.40
C ALA A 123 -2.16 -11.73 5.33
N GLY A 124 -2.43 -11.94 6.62
CA GLY A 124 -2.35 -10.87 7.63
C GLY A 124 -0.94 -10.30 7.77
N ALA A 125 0.09 -11.15 7.74
CA ALA A 125 1.47 -10.71 7.79
C ALA A 125 1.86 -9.88 6.56
N ALA A 126 1.36 -10.25 5.37
CA ALA A 126 1.58 -9.47 4.16
C ALA A 126 0.91 -8.09 4.23
N CYS A 127 -0.29 -8.00 4.81
CA CYS A 127 -0.94 -6.71 5.06
C CYS A 127 -0.10 -5.85 6.00
N ALA A 128 0.39 -6.40 7.10
CA ALA A 128 1.21 -5.68 8.07
C ALA A 128 2.56 -5.23 7.49
N ALA A 129 3.11 -5.98 6.55
CA ALA A 129 4.39 -5.68 5.91
C ALA A 129 4.27 -4.75 4.69
N ASN A 130 3.05 -4.43 4.26
CA ASN A 130 2.82 -3.57 3.10
C ASN A 130 3.29 -2.14 3.40
N LEU A 131 4.22 -1.64 2.58
CA LEU A 131 4.78 -0.28 2.70
C LEU A 131 4.26 0.66 1.61
N ILE A 132 3.25 0.27 0.84
CA ILE A 132 2.76 1.06 -0.31
C ILE A 132 1.24 1.24 -0.21
N ALA A 133 0.77 1.80 0.91
CA ALA A 133 -0.64 2.08 1.11
C ALA A 133 -1.00 3.50 0.59
N PRO A 134 -2.17 3.72 -0.01
CA PRO A 134 -3.23 2.77 -0.32
C PRO A 134 -3.12 2.10 -1.70
N VAL A 135 -2.03 2.30 -2.42
CA VAL A 135 -1.85 1.79 -3.78
C VAL A 135 -1.88 0.25 -3.81
N VAL A 136 -1.17 -0.38 -2.87
CA VAL A 136 -1.37 -1.81 -2.56
C VAL A 136 -2.44 -1.87 -1.48
N PRO A 137 -3.69 -2.26 -1.80
CA PRO A 137 -4.85 -1.92 -0.96
C PRO A 137 -5.10 -2.95 0.15
N CYS A 138 -4.20 -3.03 1.11
CA CYS A 138 -4.40 -3.91 2.26
C CYS A 138 -5.63 -3.53 3.11
N HIS A 139 -6.15 -2.31 2.96
CA HIS A 139 -7.39 -1.90 3.62
C HIS A 139 -8.63 -2.66 3.11
N ARG A 140 -8.57 -3.28 1.94
CA ARG A 140 -9.67 -4.08 1.37
C ARG A 140 -9.71 -5.50 1.91
N VAL A 141 -8.77 -5.88 2.77
CA VAL A 141 -8.70 -7.22 3.35
C VAL A 141 -9.32 -7.19 4.74
N LEU A 142 -10.33 -8.04 4.95
CA LEU A 142 -11.11 -8.11 6.19
C LEU A 142 -11.04 -9.51 6.80
N ARG A 143 -11.47 -9.65 8.05
CA ARG A 143 -11.69 -10.97 8.63
C ARG A 143 -12.87 -11.67 7.95
N SER A 144 -12.90 -13.00 8.04
CA SER A 144 -13.96 -13.80 7.42
C SER A 144 -15.37 -13.49 7.96
N ASP A 145 -15.46 -12.97 9.19
CA ASP A 145 -16.75 -12.55 9.78
C ASP A 145 -17.16 -11.12 9.37
N GLY A 146 -16.38 -10.47 8.50
CA GLY A 146 -16.63 -9.11 8.03
C GLY A 146 -16.08 -8.00 8.92
N SER A 147 -15.52 -8.34 10.08
CA SER A 147 -14.86 -7.33 10.93
C SER A 147 -13.56 -6.84 10.27
N LEU A 148 -13.12 -5.62 10.67
CA LEU A 148 -12.05 -4.92 9.95
C LEU A 148 -10.70 -5.62 10.00
N GLY A 149 -10.37 -6.32 11.09
CA GLY A 149 -8.99 -6.73 11.31
C GLY A 149 -8.12 -5.53 11.65
N GLY A 150 -6.80 -5.68 11.49
CA GLY A 150 -5.86 -4.61 11.76
C GLY A 150 -5.63 -3.67 10.58
N TYR A 151 -5.03 -2.53 10.86
CA TYR A 151 -4.48 -1.62 9.88
C TYR A 151 -3.33 -0.82 10.50
N TYR A 152 -2.20 -0.75 9.81
CA TYR A 152 -1.00 -0.11 10.36
C TYR A 152 -1.25 1.34 10.77
N TYR A 153 -2.03 2.09 9.98
CA TYR A 153 -2.32 3.50 10.24
C TYR A 153 -3.58 3.73 11.07
N GLY A 154 -4.12 2.66 11.66
CA GLY A 154 -5.28 2.71 12.54
C GLY A 154 -6.60 2.39 11.83
N LEU A 155 -7.56 1.93 12.62
CA LEU A 155 -8.86 1.50 12.09
C LEU A 155 -9.68 2.67 11.54
N ALA A 156 -9.48 3.88 12.05
CA ALA A 156 -10.16 5.06 11.52
C ALA A 156 -9.77 5.30 10.06
N CYS A 157 -8.47 5.17 9.72
CA CYS A 157 -8.00 5.27 8.34
C CYS A 157 -8.59 4.16 7.47
N LYS A 158 -8.60 2.93 7.97
CA LYS A 158 -9.16 1.80 7.22
C LYS A 158 -10.64 2.02 6.90
N ARG A 159 -11.44 2.43 7.89
CA ARG A 159 -12.87 2.76 7.69
C ARG A 159 -13.05 3.88 6.68
N TRP A 160 -12.23 4.92 6.78
CA TRP A 160 -12.32 6.05 5.85
C TRP A 160 -12.09 5.59 4.41
N LEU A 161 -11.05 4.81 4.18
CA LEU A 161 -10.73 4.29 2.84
C LEU A 161 -11.85 3.41 2.29
N LEU A 162 -12.39 2.51 3.11
CA LEU A 162 -13.50 1.65 2.69
C LEU A 162 -14.76 2.45 2.36
N ARG A 163 -15.11 3.44 3.18
CA ARG A 163 -16.25 4.32 2.91
C ARG A 163 -16.04 5.16 1.66
N HIS A 164 -14.84 5.70 1.50
CA HIS A 164 -14.47 6.46 0.32
C HIS A 164 -14.66 5.65 -0.95
N GLU A 165 -14.34 4.36 -0.89
CA GLU A 165 -14.49 3.45 -2.02
C GLU A 165 -15.90 2.87 -2.16
N GLY A 166 -16.80 3.15 -1.24
CA GLY A 166 -18.16 2.63 -1.28
C GLY A 166 -18.31 1.18 -0.80
N ALA A 167 -17.32 0.66 -0.07
CA ALA A 167 -17.31 -0.73 0.43
C ALA A 167 -17.89 -0.84 1.85
N ALA A 168 -18.19 0.28 2.49
CA ALA A 168 -18.73 0.30 3.86
C ALA A 168 -19.80 1.38 4.00
#